data_62b487f9501743114e40ae45b48c9fc1
#
_entry.id   62b487f9501743114e40ae45b48c9fc1
#
_cell.length_a   1.000
_cell.length_b   1.000
_cell.length_c   1.000
_cell.angle_alpha   90.00
_cell.angle_beta   90.00
_cell.angle_gamma   90.00
#
_symmetry.space_group_name_H-M   'P 1'
#
loop_
_entity.id
_entity.type
_entity.pdbx_description
1 polymer ?
#
loop_
_entity_poly.entity_id
_entity_poly.type
_entity_poly.pdbx_seq_one_letter_code
_entity_poly.pdbx_strand_id
1 'polypeptide(L)'
;VTKKIAFIGSAGSGKSTLAADIFVELKKKGHKVELVTEWIRQDIQVNGPMTTIWEQYRTLHHQRSIEDAVPEAADWMITDSGVLTPYFYSCLYTDKANERERLVLADMFKFLIDDLYQKRYQYVFFLPGKYAYNTNKDVDKDGTRYQSKEELQILDDHMRLVFTRMFKVDNIIELDVPMTKRAKEVLKVLL
;
A
#
# COMPACT_ATOMS: atom_id res chain seq x y z
N VAL A 1 -15.58 16.68 2.13
CA VAL A 1 -15.01 15.37 2.52
C VAL A 1 -13.75 15.16 1.72
N THR A 2 -12.62 14.90 2.40
CA THR A 2 -11.32 14.64 1.79
C THR A 2 -11.36 13.39 0.92
N LYS A 3 -10.96 13.51 -0.35
CA LYS A 3 -10.82 12.37 -1.25
C LYS A 3 -9.56 11.59 -0.92
N LYS A 4 -9.66 10.28 -0.69
CA LYS A 4 -8.54 9.44 -0.29
C LYS A 4 -8.08 8.54 -1.43
N ILE A 5 -6.78 8.54 -1.70
CA ILE A 5 -6.12 7.72 -2.73
C ILE A 5 -5.10 6.82 -2.06
N ALA A 6 -5.13 5.52 -2.35
CA ALA A 6 -4.09 4.58 -1.93
C ALA A 6 -3.33 4.01 -3.14
N PHE A 7 -2.01 3.98 -3.05
CA PHE A 7 -1.15 3.23 -3.96
C PHE A 7 -0.68 1.96 -3.27
N ILE A 8 -1.06 0.80 -3.79
CA ILE A 8 -0.78 -0.51 -3.21
C ILE A 8 0.04 -1.38 -4.17
N GLY A 9 0.76 -2.33 -3.64
CA GLY A 9 1.62 -3.25 -4.38
C GLY A 9 2.78 -3.74 -3.51
N SER A 10 3.53 -4.71 -3.99
CA SER A 10 4.70 -5.24 -3.30
C SER A 10 5.83 -4.20 -3.17
N ALA A 11 6.81 -4.48 -2.30
CA ALA A 11 7.97 -3.60 -2.14
C ALA A 11 8.70 -3.42 -3.48
N GLY A 12 9.16 -2.20 -3.76
CA GLY A 12 9.84 -1.88 -5.01
C GLY A 12 8.93 -1.66 -6.22
N SER A 13 7.60 -1.78 -6.10
CA SER A 13 6.69 -1.55 -7.24
C SER A 13 6.57 -0.09 -7.70
N GLY A 14 7.21 0.86 -7.01
CA GLY A 14 7.22 2.28 -7.38
C GLY A 14 6.10 3.12 -6.76
N LYS A 15 5.47 2.64 -5.69
CA LYS A 15 4.39 3.34 -4.97
C LYS A 15 4.81 4.74 -4.50
N SER A 16 5.91 4.82 -3.76
CA SER A 16 6.39 6.09 -3.17
C SER A 16 6.69 7.13 -4.23
N THR A 17 7.33 6.73 -5.33
CA THR A 17 7.61 7.63 -6.45
C THR A 17 6.32 8.14 -7.08
N LEU A 18 5.37 7.23 -7.37
CA LEU A 18 4.10 7.61 -7.96
C LEU A 18 3.27 8.50 -7.01
N ALA A 19 3.25 8.19 -5.71
CA ALA A 19 2.57 9.02 -4.71
C ALA A 19 3.12 10.45 -4.68
N ALA A 20 4.46 10.58 -4.73
CA ALA A 20 5.12 11.89 -4.80
C ALA A 20 4.80 12.64 -6.11
N ASP A 21 4.82 11.96 -7.25
CA ASP A 21 4.48 12.56 -8.55
C ASP A 21 3.04 13.10 -8.54
N ILE A 22 2.07 12.32 -8.08
CA ILE A 22 0.65 12.72 -8.00
C ILE A 22 0.46 13.85 -6.99
N PHE A 23 1.14 13.80 -5.85
CA PHE A 23 1.12 14.88 -4.86
C PHE A 23 1.56 16.22 -5.50
N VAL A 24 2.69 16.21 -6.22
CA VAL A 24 3.22 17.41 -6.87
C VAL A 24 2.25 17.92 -7.93
N GLU A 25 1.70 17.05 -8.78
CA GLU A 25 0.79 17.46 -9.85
C GLU A 25 -0.55 18.02 -9.32
N LEU A 26 -1.11 17.45 -8.26
CA LEU A 26 -2.31 18.01 -7.63
C LEU A 26 -2.02 19.34 -6.92
N LYS A 27 -0.87 19.50 -6.26
CA LYS A 27 -0.43 20.77 -5.67
C LYS A 27 -0.27 21.86 -6.73
N LYS A 28 0.34 21.56 -7.89
CA LYS A 28 0.48 22.51 -9.01
C LYS A 28 -0.87 22.99 -9.55
N LYS A 29 -1.91 22.18 -9.44
CA LYS A 29 -3.28 22.54 -9.81
C LYS A 29 -4.04 23.32 -8.72
N GLY A 30 -3.40 23.64 -7.60
CA GLY A 30 -3.97 24.45 -6.53
C GLY A 30 -4.76 23.67 -5.48
N HIS A 31 -4.75 22.34 -5.51
CA HIS A 31 -5.43 21.52 -4.50
C HIS A 31 -4.67 21.50 -3.16
N LYS A 32 -5.42 21.40 -2.06
CA LYS A 32 -4.88 21.11 -0.73
C LYS A 32 -4.69 19.60 -0.63
N VAL A 33 -3.44 19.15 -0.67
CA VAL A 33 -3.09 17.71 -0.70
C VAL A 33 -2.21 17.38 0.48
N GLU A 34 -2.54 16.29 1.18
CA GLU A 34 -1.71 15.68 2.22
C GLU A 34 -1.14 14.36 1.71
N LEU A 35 0.17 14.18 1.89
CA LEU A 35 0.88 12.94 1.55
C LEU A 35 1.20 12.18 2.84
N VAL A 36 0.56 11.03 3.00
CA VAL A 36 0.83 10.10 4.10
C VAL A 36 1.85 9.07 3.61
N THR A 37 3.06 9.16 4.15
CA THR A 37 4.13 8.22 3.82
C THR A 37 3.98 6.92 4.59
N GLU A 38 4.61 5.86 4.08
CA GLU A 38 4.61 4.54 4.71
C GLU A 38 5.38 4.56 6.03
N TRP A 39 4.68 4.42 7.16
CA TRP A 39 5.28 4.43 8.49
C TRP A 39 6.26 3.27 8.72
N ILE A 40 5.95 2.10 8.17
CA ILE A 40 6.77 0.88 8.35
C ILE A 40 8.24 1.06 7.96
N ARG A 41 8.52 1.91 6.96
CA ARG A 41 9.90 2.18 6.53
C ARG A 41 10.73 2.81 7.66
N GLN A 42 10.16 3.78 8.37
CA GLN A 42 10.82 4.42 9.50
C GLN A 42 11.00 3.43 10.66
N ASP A 43 9.98 2.61 10.92
CA ASP A 43 10.04 1.60 11.98
C ASP A 43 11.10 0.54 11.71
N ILE A 44 11.23 0.06 10.48
CA ILE A 44 12.29 -0.89 10.08
C ILE A 44 13.69 -0.29 10.23
N GLN A 45 13.88 0.98 9.90
CA GLN A 45 15.17 1.66 10.08
C GLN A 45 15.59 1.73 11.56
N VAL A 46 14.65 1.84 12.47
CA VAL A 46 14.91 1.96 13.92
C VAL A 46 14.97 0.59 14.59
N ASN A 47 14.04 -0.31 14.28
CA ASN A 47 13.79 -1.55 15.01
C ASN A 47 14.22 -2.81 14.25
N GLY A 48 14.62 -2.68 12.97
CA GLY A 48 14.97 -3.81 12.11
C GLY A 48 13.76 -4.42 11.38
N PRO A 49 14.00 -5.50 10.62
CA PRO A 49 12.97 -6.16 9.81
C PRO A 49 11.82 -6.71 10.64
N MET A 50 10.60 -6.55 10.15
CA MET A 50 9.41 -7.16 10.75
C MET A 50 9.29 -8.62 10.30
N THR A 51 9.11 -9.52 11.27
CA THR A 51 9.09 -10.97 11.05
C THR A 51 7.88 -11.66 11.66
N THR A 52 6.94 -10.90 12.24
CA THR A 52 5.78 -11.42 12.93
C THR A 52 4.47 -10.77 12.47
N ILE A 53 3.37 -11.51 12.67
CA ILE A 53 2.01 -10.99 12.42
C ILE A 53 1.70 -9.81 13.35
N TRP A 54 2.18 -9.83 14.60
CA TRP A 54 1.97 -8.74 15.57
C TRP A 54 2.59 -7.40 15.12
N GLU A 55 3.76 -7.43 14.52
CA GLU A 55 4.41 -6.23 13.99
C GLU A 55 3.61 -5.63 12.82
N GLN A 56 3.10 -6.48 11.95
CA GLN A 56 2.23 -6.05 10.85
C GLN A 56 0.88 -5.52 11.36
N TYR A 57 0.32 -6.12 12.42
CA TYR A 57 -0.90 -5.62 13.06
C TYR A 57 -0.68 -4.22 13.69
N ARG A 58 0.45 -4.02 14.36
CA ARG A 58 0.87 -2.71 14.85
C ARG A 58 0.98 -1.69 13.70
N THR A 59 1.58 -2.10 12.59
CA THR A 59 1.70 -1.26 11.38
C THR A 59 0.33 -0.84 10.87
N LEU A 60 -0.62 -1.77 10.75
CA LEU A 60 -2.00 -1.49 10.33
C LEU A 60 -2.63 -0.37 11.17
N HIS A 61 -2.58 -0.51 12.50
CA HIS A 61 -3.20 0.46 13.40
C HIS A 61 -2.50 1.81 13.40
N HIS A 62 -1.17 1.83 13.32
CA HIS A 62 -0.40 3.07 13.27
C HIS A 62 -0.65 3.82 11.97
N GLN A 63 -0.59 3.13 10.83
CA GLN A 63 -0.90 3.72 9.52
C GLN A 63 -2.33 4.28 9.48
N ARG A 64 -3.31 3.53 10.02
CA ARG A 64 -4.70 4.00 10.13
C ARG A 64 -4.79 5.29 10.95
N SER A 65 -4.11 5.36 12.09
CA SER A 65 -4.11 6.54 12.96
C SER A 65 -3.55 7.78 12.26
N ILE A 66 -2.47 7.63 11.48
CA ILE A 66 -1.88 8.74 10.72
C ILE A 66 -2.84 9.20 9.61
N GLU A 67 -3.46 8.28 8.89
CA GLU A 67 -4.41 8.60 7.83
C GLU A 67 -5.68 9.27 8.37
N ASP A 68 -6.16 8.86 9.54
CA ASP A 68 -7.35 9.41 10.17
C ASP A 68 -7.08 10.79 10.81
N ALA A 69 -5.81 11.12 11.07
CA ALA A 69 -5.38 12.43 11.56
C ALA A 69 -5.26 13.49 10.45
N VAL A 70 -5.40 13.11 9.17
CA VAL A 70 -5.38 14.08 8.05
C VAL A 70 -6.55 15.05 8.18
N PRO A 71 -6.30 16.39 8.10
CA PRO A 71 -7.33 17.38 8.28
C PRO A 71 -8.47 17.27 7.24
N GLU A 72 -9.71 17.42 7.68
CA GLU A 72 -10.88 17.44 6.78
C GLU A 72 -10.85 18.59 5.76
N ALA A 73 -10.04 19.61 6.02
CA ALA A 73 -9.83 20.75 5.12
C ALA A 73 -8.95 20.41 3.90
N ALA A 74 -8.34 19.21 3.85
CA ALA A 74 -7.63 18.74 2.68
C ALA A 74 -8.62 18.33 1.58
N ASP A 75 -8.32 18.67 0.33
CA ASP A 75 -9.09 18.18 -0.82
C ASP A 75 -8.76 16.71 -1.10
N TRP A 76 -7.47 16.36 -0.93
CA TRP A 76 -6.93 15.04 -1.21
C TRP A 76 -6.00 14.55 -0.11
N MET A 77 -6.13 13.26 0.21
CA MET A 77 -5.12 12.49 0.93
C MET A 77 -4.56 11.41 0.00
N ILE A 78 -3.25 11.37 -0.13
CA ILE A 78 -2.53 10.32 -0.87
C ILE A 78 -1.78 9.47 0.14
N THR A 79 -1.96 8.16 0.13
CA THR A 79 -1.16 7.25 0.97
C THR A 79 -0.30 6.31 0.13
N ASP A 80 0.97 6.19 0.53
CA ASP A 80 1.89 5.19 0.04
C ASP A 80 1.70 3.91 0.86
N SER A 81 1.30 2.82 0.23
CA SER A 81 0.92 1.53 0.81
C SER A 81 -0.43 1.48 1.53
N GLY A 82 -0.75 2.42 2.41
CA GLY A 82 -2.00 2.48 3.15
C GLY A 82 -2.27 1.28 4.07
N VAL A 83 -3.49 1.25 4.66
CA VAL A 83 -3.89 0.21 5.62
C VAL A 83 -4.26 -1.14 4.95
N LEU A 84 -4.32 -1.20 3.63
CA LEU A 84 -4.71 -2.43 2.91
C LEU A 84 -3.57 -3.45 2.77
N THR A 85 -2.31 -3.04 2.91
CA THR A 85 -1.14 -3.89 2.64
C THR A 85 -0.65 -4.75 3.80
N PRO A 86 -0.72 -4.36 5.09
CA PRO A 86 -0.17 -5.14 6.20
C PRO A 86 -0.70 -6.57 6.31
N TYR A 87 -1.98 -6.79 5.96
CA TYR A 87 -2.55 -8.15 5.92
C TYR A 87 -1.75 -9.09 5.01
N PHE A 88 -1.41 -8.64 3.80
CA PHE A 88 -0.70 -9.47 2.83
C PHE A 88 0.72 -9.82 3.30
N TYR A 89 1.43 -8.86 3.87
CA TYR A 89 2.74 -9.12 4.48
C TYR A 89 2.64 -10.08 5.67
N SER A 90 1.57 -10.00 6.47
CA SER A 90 1.31 -10.95 7.55
C SER A 90 1.17 -12.39 7.05
N CYS A 91 0.62 -12.58 5.85
CA CYS A 91 0.45 -13.90 5.27
C CYS A 91 1.79 -14.63 5.00
N LEU A 92 2.90 -13.90 4.87
CA LEU A 92 4.24 -14.51 4.74
C LEU A 92 4.71 -15.23 6.02
N TYR A 93 4.10 -14.96 7.17
CA TYR A 93 4.49 -15.51 8.46
C TYR A 93 3.52 -16.57 8.99
N THR A 94 2.54 -17.00 8.19
CA THR A 94 1.44 -17.88 8.60
C THR A 94 1.92 -19.26 9.04
N ASP A 95 2.96 -19.81 8.40
CA ASP A 95 3.50 -21.15 8.72
C ASP A 95 4.10 -21.23 10.13
N LYS A 96 4.57 -20.09 10.67
CA LYS A 96 5.15 -19.98 12.01
C LYS A 96 4.16 -19.45 13.04
N ALA A 97 2.94 -19.11 12.63
CA ALA A 97 1.95 -18.46 13.47
C ALA A 97 1.36 -19.42 14.50
N ASN A 98 1.33 -18.98 15.76
CA ASN A 98 0.57 -19.64 16.81
C ASN A 98 -0.93 -19.32 16.70
N GLU A 99 -1.76 -19.92 17.56
CA GLU A 99 -3.22 -19.76 17.53
C GLU A 99 -3.65 -18.28 17.70
N ARG A 100 -3.01 -17.54 18.60
CA ARG A 100 -3.34 -16.11 18.83
C ARG A 100 -3.00 -15.26 17.60
N GLU A 101 -1.87 -15.52 16.96
CA GLU A 101 -1.47 -14.83 15.73
C GLU A 101 -2.42 -15.13 14.57
N ARG A 102 -2.95 -16.34 14.49
CA ARG A 102 -3.98 -16.68 13.49
C ARG A 102 -5.29 -15.93 13.70
N LEU A 103 -5.68 -15.70 14.95
CA LEU A 103 -6.84 -14.86 15.28
C LEU A 103 -6.59 -13.40 14.89
N VAL A 104 -5.38 -12.88 15.13
CA VAL A 104 -5.00 -11.53 14.69
C VAL A 104 -5.02 -11.41 13.19
N LEU A 105 -4.52 -12.41 12.47
CA LEU A 105 -4.57 -12.43 11.00
C LEU A 105 -6.01 -12.42 10.47
N ALA A 106 -6.90 -13.17 11.11
CA ALA A 106 -8.33 -13.16 10.76
C ALA A 106 -8.98 -11.80 11.01
N ASP A 107 -8.60 -11.10 12.09
CA ASP A 107 -9.05 -9.74 12.37
C ASP A 107 -8.53 -8.73 11.34
N MET A 108 -7.25 -8.84 10.95
CA MET A 108 -6.68 -8.03 9.86
C MET A 108 -7.40 -8.24 8.54
N PHE A 109 -7.78 -9.48 8.23
CA PHE A 109 -8.57 -9.78 7.02
C PHE A 109 -9.94 -9.11 7.07
N LYS A 110 -10.60 -9.14 8.24
CA LYS A 110 -11.86 -8.44 8.44
C LYS A 110 -11.72 -6.93 8.22
N PHE A 111 -10.68 -6.29 8.78
CA PHE A 111 -10.40 -4.88 8.51
C PHE A 111 -10.21 -4.59 7.03
N LEU A 112 -9.45 -5.43 6.32
CA LEU A 112 -9.27 -5.30 4.87
C LEU A 112 -10.60 -5.31 4.12
N ILE A 113 -11.47 -6.27 4.45
CA ILE A 113 -12.79 -6.42 3.83
C ILE A 113 -13.67 -5.20 4.12
N ASP A 114 -13.75 -4.78 5.38
CA ASP A 114 -14.55 -3.63 5.80
C ASP A 114 -14.08 -2.35 5.11
N ASP A 115 -12.76 -2.10 5.04
CA ASP A 115 -12.22 -0.93 4.35
C ASP A 115 -12.47 -0.93 2.85
N LEU A 116 -12.46 -2.09 2.20
CA LEU A 116 -12.78 -2.23 0.79
C LEU A 116 -14.26 -1.94 0.51
N TYR A 117 -15.18 -2.56 1.27
CA TYR A 117 -16.62 -2.38 1.06
C TYR A 117 -17.13 -1.01 1.49
N GLN A 118 -16.57 -0.42 2.55
CA GLN A 118 -16.90 0.93 2.98
C GLN A 118 -16.22 2.01 2.13
N LYS A 119 -15.42 1.59 1.15
CA LYS A 119 -14.66 2.49 0.26
C LYS A 119 -13.85 3.52 1.05
N ARG A 120 -13.06 3.01 2.05
CA ARG A 120 -12.14 3.87 2.83
C ARG A 120 -11.31 4.78 1.94
N TYR A 121 -10.87 4.27 0.78
CA TYR A 121 -10.25 5.06 -0.27
C TYR A 121 -11.20 5.19 -1.45
N GLN A 122 -11.30 6.39 -1.99
CA GLN A 122 -12.09 6.65 -3.19
C GLN A 122 -11.46 6.01 -4.42
N TYR A 123 -10.14 5.96 -4.45
CA TYR A 123 -9.36 5.29 -5.49
C TYR A 123 -8.25 4.45 -4.86
N VAL A 124 -8.15 3.22 -5.28
CA VAL A 124 -7.05 2.29 -4.94
C VAL A 124 -6.34 1.92 -6.23
N PHE A 125 -5.10 2.35 -6.38
CA PHE A 125 -4.28 1.99 -7.53
C PHE A 125 -3.36 0.84 -7.17
N PHE A 126 -3.57 -0.32 -7.80
CA PHE A 126 -2.71 -1.48 -7.64
C PHE A 126 -1.57 -1.43 -8.66
N LEU A 127 -0.34 -1.48 -8.18
CA LEU A 127 0.89 -1.42 -8.98
C LEU A 127 1.52 -2.82 -9.05
N PRO A 128 1.38 -3.52 -10.21
CA PRO A 128 2.03 -4.82 -10.39
C PRO A 128 3.54 -4.73 -10.26
N GLY A 129 4.13 -5.68 -9.52
CA GLY A 129 5.58 -5.77 -9.27
C GLY A 129 6.42 -6.11 -10.50
N LYS A 130 5.81 -6.66 -11.55
CA LYS A 130 6.52 -7.10 -12.77
C LYS A 130 7.39 -6.03 -13.45
N TYR A 131 7.06 -4.74 -13.26
CA TYR A 131 7.85 -3.63 -13.79
C TYR A 131 9.01 -3.22 -12.87
N ALA A 132 8.97 -3.60 -11.59
CA ALA A 132 9.97 -3.24 -10.61
C ALA A 132 11.15 -4.22 -10.58
N TYR A 133 10.86 -5.51 -10.77
CA TYR A 133 11.86 -6.58 -10.64
C TYR A 133 12.92 -6.58 -11.73
N ASN A 134 12.70 -5.86 -12.84
CA ASN A 134 13.63 -5.79 -13.96
C ASN A 134 14.68 -4.68 -13.82
N THR A 135 14.56 -3.81 -12.84
CA THR A 135 15.29 -2.55 -12.91
C THR A 135 16.47 -2.40 -11.98
N ASN A 136 16.72 -3.21 -10.92
CA ASN A 136 17.95 -2.97 -10.17
C ASN A 136 18.33 -4.04 -9.15
N LYS A 137 19.56 -4.52 -9.27
CA LYS A 137 20.36 -5.17 -8.22
C LYS A 137 20.75 -4.21 -7.07
N ASP A 138 20.44 -2.91 -7.19
CA ASP A 138 20.88 -1.85 -6.28
C ASP A 138 19.77 -1.21 -5.44
N VAL A 139 18.54 -1.74 -5.47
CA VAL A 139 17.36 -1.08 -4.84
C VAL A 139 17.32 -1.22 -3.32
N ASP A 140 18.20 -2.03 -2.73
CA ASP A 140 18.22 -2.31 -1.29
C ASP A 140 19.30 -1.54 -0.51
N LYS A 141 19.66 -0.35 -0.97
CA LYS A 141 20.71 0.47 -0.30
C LYS A 141 20.26 1.05 1.05
N ASP A 142 18.96 1.10 1.33
CA ASP A 142 18.41 1.63 2.58
C ASP A 142 18.13 0.56 3.66
N GLY A 143 18.34 -0.73 3.34
CA GLY A 143 18.14 -1.85 4.28
C GLY A 143 16.69 -2.10 4.71
N THR A 144 15.71 -1.45 4.06
CA THR A 144 14.29 -1.58 4.43
C THR A 144 13.54 -2.65 3.63
N ARG A 145 14.20 -3.26 2.64
CA ARG A 145 13.65 -4.32 1.79
C ARG A 145 14.39 -5.61 2.03
N TYR A 146 13.79 -6.52 2.75
CA TYR A 146 14.38 -7.80 3.16
C TYR A 146 13.62 -9.03 2.62
N GLN A 147 12.52 -8.82 1.88
CA GLN A 147 11.81 -9.92 1.23
C GLN A 147 12.59 -10.41 0.02
N SER A 148 12.62 -11.74 -0.14
CA SER A 148 13.15 -12.37 -1.34
C SER A 148 12.29 -12.03 -2.58
N LYS A 149 12.85 -12.26 -3.75
CA LYS A 149 12.13 -12.07 -5.01
C LYS A 149 10.89 -12.96 -5.09
N GLU A 150 10.98 -14.17 -4.57
CA GLU A 150 9.91 -15.16 -4.51
C GLU A 150 8.80 -14.69 -3.57
N GLU A 151 9.14 -14.17 -2.38
CA GLU A 151 8.18 -13.59 -1.45
C GLU A 151 7.45 -12.39 -2.05
N LEU A 152 8.16 -11.52 -2.76
CA LEU A 152 7.56 -10.37 -3.44
C LEU A 152 6.60 -10.81 -4.55
N GLN A 153 6.91 -11.88 -5.27
CA GLN A 153 6.02 -12.45 -6.28
C GLN A 153 4.75 -13.05 -5.64
N ILE A 154 4.90 -13.78 -4.54
CA ILE A 154 3.76 -14.32 -3.77
C ILE A 154 2.84 -13.20 -3.28
N LEU A 155 3.42 -12.11 -2.75
CA LEU A 155 2.66 -10.93 -2.33
C LEU A 155 1.89 -10.30 -3.48
N ASP A 156 2.53 -10.11 -4.63
CA ASP A 156 1.92 -9.50 -5.82
C ASP A 156 0.75 -10.34 -6.34
N ASP A 157 0.94 -11.64 -6.44
CA ASP A 157 -0.09 -12.58 -6.90
C ASP A 157 -1.26 -12.65 -5.92
N HIS A 158 -0.99 -12.63 -4.61
CA HIS A 158 -2.02 -12.64 -3.58
C HIS A 158 -2.83 -11.33 -3.59
N MET A 159 -2.16 -10.17 -3.62
CA MET A 159 -2.83 -8.87 -3.75
C MET A 159 -3.69 -8.82 -5.00
N ARG A 160 -3.15 -9.25 -6.14
CA ARG A 160 -3.88 -9.30 -7.41
C ARG A 160 -5.11 -10.18 -7.32
N LEU A 161 -4.98 -11.39 -6.76
CA LEU A 161 -6.11 -12.31 -6.56
C LEU A 161 -7.23 -11.65 -5.74
N VAL A 162 -6.87 -11.07 -4.61
CA VAL A 162 -7.84 -10.45 -3.69
C VAL A 162 -8.49 -9.24 -4.33
N PHE A 163 -7.70 -8.30 -4.84
CA PHE A 163 -8.22 -7.02 -5.31
C PHE A 163 -8.94 -7.10 -6.65
N THR A 164 -8.51 -7.98 -7.57
CA THR A 164 -9.06 -7.98 -8.94
C THR A 164 -10.02 -9.14 -9.20
N ARG A 165 -10.01 -10.21 -8.38
CA ARG A 165 -10.82 -11.41 -8.62
C ARG A 165 -11.78 -11.75 -7.50
N MET A 166 -11.37 -11.65 -6.23
CA MET A 166 -12.22 -12.02 -5.10
C MET A 166 -13.22 -10.93 -4.75
N PHE A 167 -12.75 -9.70 -4.66
CA PHE A 167 -13.58 -8.54 -4.31
C PHE A 167 -13.73 -7.64 -5.52
N LYS A 168 -14.88 -7.74 -6.21
CA LYS A 168 -15.22 -6.86 -7.33
C LYS A 168 -15.67 -5.50 -6.82
N VAL A 169 -14.72 -4.71 -6.34
CA VAL A 169 -14.99 -3.31 -5.94
C VAL A 169 -14.53 -2.38 -7.07
N ASP A 170 -15.39 -1.47 -7.43
CA ASP A 170 -15.27 -0.59 -8.61
C ASP A 170 -14.22 0.53 -8.47
N ASN A 171 -13.68 0.72 -7.27
CA ASN A 171 -12.66 1.73 -6.96
C ASN A 171 -11.23 1.20 -6.98
N ILE A 172 -11.00 -0.07 -7.35
CA ILE A 172 -9.67 -0.64 -7.53
C ILE A 172 -9.28 -0.63 -9.00
N ILE A 173 -8.15 0.00 -9.29
CA ILE A 173 -7.64 0.19 -10.65
C ILE A 173 -6.23 -0.41 -10.72
N GLU A 174 -6.06 -1.45 -11.54
CA GLU A 174 -4.74 -2.02 -11.80
C GLU A 174 -3.99 -1.14 -12.81
N LEU A 175 -2.81 -0.64 -12.40
CA LEU A 175 -1.93 0.14 -13.26
C LEU A 175 -0.92 -0.77 -14.00
N ASP A 176 -1.44 -1.58 -14.91
CA ASP A 176 -0.64 -2.49 -15.73
C ASP A 176 0.06 -1.78 -16.90
N VAL A 177 0.82 -0.75 -16.55
CA VAL A 177 1.62 0.05 -17.50
C VAL A 177 3.02 0.30 -16.93
N PRO A 178 4.03 0.56 -17.82
CA PRO A 178 5.37 0.94 -17.37
C PRO A 178 5.36 2.13 -16.40
N MET A 179 6.32 2.15 -15.48
CA MET A 179 6.42 3.18 -14.42
C MET A 179 6.33 4.61 -14.95
N THR A 180 6.97 4.88 -16.10
CA THR A 180 6.99 6.19 -16.75
C THR A 180 5.62 6.68 -17.25
N LYS A 181 4.64 5.79 -17.37
CA LYS A 181 3.28 6.13 -17.84
C LYS A 181 2.25 6.22 -16.69
N ARG A 182 2.57 5.69 -15.51
CA ARG A 182 1.62 5.53 -14.39
C ARG A 182 1.02 6.86 -13.93
N ALA A 183 1.85 7.89 -13.72
CA ALA A 183 1.36 9.19 -13.28
C ALA A 183 0.31 9.77 -14.24
N LYS A 184 0.54 9.65 -15.55
CA LYS A 184 -0.41 10.10 -16.57
C LYS A 184 -1.73 9.34 -16.51
N GLU A 185 -1.69 8.01 -16.31
CA GLU A 185 -2.91 7.20 -16.22
C GLU A 185 -3.70 7.52 -14.94
N VAL A 186 -3.03 7.69 -13.80
CA VAL A 186 -3.67 8.13 -12.55
C VAL A 186 -4.35 9.48 -12.72
N LEU A 187 -3.66 10.47 -13.30
CA LEU A 187 -4.24 11.81 -13.48
C LEU A 187 -5.47 11.84 -14.39
N LYS A 188 -5.56 10.96 -15.39
CA LYS A 188 -6.77 10.81 -16.21
C LYS A 188 -8.00 10.34 -15.42
N VAL A 189 -7.77 9.58 -14.35
CA VAL A 189 -8.86 9.08 -13.49
C VAL A 189 -9.29 10.13 -12.47
N LEU A 190 -8.33 10.94 -11.99
CA LEU A 190 -8.58 11.90 -10.91
C LEU A 190 -9.16 13.23 -11.40
N LEU A 191 -8.86 13.62 -12.65
CA LEU A 191 -9.12 14.94 -13.25
C LEU A 191 -9.91 14.85 -14.53
#